data_7b1ee85faba40148803be6a3b9ae1eba
#
_entry.id   7b1ee85faba40148803be6a3b9ae1eba
#
_cell.length_a   1.000
_cell.length_b   1.000
_cell.length_c   1.000
_cell.angle_alpha   90.00
_cell.angle_beta   90.00
_cell.angle_gamma   90.00
#
_symmetry.space_group_name_H-M   'P 1'
#
loop_
_entity.id
_entity.type
_entity.pdbx_description
1 polymer ?
#
loop_
_entity_poly.entity_id
_entity_poly.type
_entity_poly.pdbx_seq_one_letter_code
_entity_poly.pdbx_strand_id
1 'polypeptide(L)'
;KGLLFYPVQYEGEEMSPNIFYTAEAVNQQATPAVDYMLDEGKKKFYLIGSDYVYPQTTNLILLEYLLSKKVPLENIGGGFTKDASGKIISAGKYTPFGHTDYQQIIAEIKQFAASGDACIINTLNGDTNVPFFKEYAAAGLTAETCPVVSFSVSEDEFRGLPASQLVGQLGCWTYFQSIKSPENAKFIKDFKAWLGKSDVAGIVKDGRVTCSPMVLSYDGVYLWKKAVEKAGSFDVDKVNAALESGISFDGPGGTVTTQKNRHLTKNVYIGETKADGQFKILKEYKGVVGEPFLKGTYK
;
A
#
# COMPACT_ATOMS: atom_id res chain seq x y z
N LYS A 1 23.84 -19.20 2.21
CA LYS A 1 22.99 -18.35 3.06
C LYS A 1 22.89 -16.98 2.40
N GLY A 2 21.68 -16.42 2.27
CA GLY A 2 21.42 -15.12 1.65
C GLY A 2 20.67 -14.19 2.59
N LEU A 3 20.62 -12.91 2.26
CA LEU A 3 19.81 -11.89 2.89
C LEU A 3 18.94 -11.25 1.81
N LEU A 4 17.64 -11.19 2.02
CA LEU A 4 16.66 -10.59 1.11
C LEU A 4 16.17 -9.26 1.71
N PHE A 5 16.13 -8.23 0.88
CA PHE A 5 15.35 -7.01 1.15
C PHE A 5 14.09 -7.07 0.28
N TYR A 6 12.92 -7.10 0.92
CA TYR A 6 11.64 -7.35 0.27
C TYR A 6 10.87 -6.02 0.09
N PRO A 7 10.84 -5.43 -1.12
CA PRO A 7 10.32 -4.08 -1.35
C PRO A 7 8.87 -4.04 -1.86
N VAL A 8 8.19 -5.18 -1.90
CA VAL A 8 6.77 -5.29 -2.30
C VAL A 8 5.92 -5.33 -1.04
N GLN A 9 4.66 -4.86 -1.11
CA GLN A 9 3.74 -4.86 0.04
C GLN A 9 3.79 -6.20 0.77
N TYR A 10 3.99 -6.11 2.08
CA TYR A 10 4.15 -7.28 2.93
C TYR A 10 2.86 -8.10 2.96
N GLU A 11 2.94 -9.37 2.63
CA GLU A 11 1.77 -10.24 2.51
C GLU A 11 1.16 -10.63 3.84
N GLY A 12 1.92 -10.48 4.92
CA GLY A 12 1.43 -10.53 6.29
C GLY A 12 1.62 -11.84 7.02
N GLU A 13 1.65 -11.74 8.35
CA GLU A 13 1.59 -12.86 9.30
C GLU A 13 2.76 -13.85 9.18
N GLU A 14 3.94 -13.38 8.74
CA GLU A 14 5.15 -14.19 8.69
C GLU A 14 6.40 -13.35 9.00
N MET A 15 7.48 -13.99 9.40
CA MET A 15 8.77 -13.37 9.63
C MET A 15 9.90 -14.37 9.38
N SER A 16 10.88 -13.97 8.55
CA SER A 16 12.07 -14.77 8.29
C SER A 16 13.33 -14.12 8.86
N PRO A 17 14.25 -14.87 9.46
CA PRO A 17 15.50 -14.32 10.01
C PRO A 17 16.45 -13.77 8.94
N ASN A 18 16.21 -14.05 7.66
CA ASN A 18 17.06 -13.61 6.54
C ASN A 18 16.31 -12.68 5.58
N ILE A 19 15.19 -12.10 5.99
CA ILE A 19 14.44 -11.13 5.19
C ILE A 19 14.28 -9.84 5.99
N PHE A 20 14.54 -8.70 5.35
CA PHE A 20 14.08 -7.37 5.80
C PHE A 20 12.98 -6.89 4.88
N TYR A 21 11.80 -6.66 5.45
CA TYR A 21 10.61 -6.21 4.74
C TYR A 21 10.66 -4.69 4.64
N THR A 22 11.17 -4.20 3.51
CA THR A 22 11.33 -2.76 3.29
C THR A 22 10.04 -2.10 2.84
N ALA A 23 9.07 -2.88 2.36
CA ALA A 23 7.76 -2.38 1.98
C ALA A 23 6.81 -2.13 3.15
N GLU A 24 5.61 -1.71 2.84
CA GLU A 24 4.56 -1.42 3.81
C GLU A 24 4.05 -2.71 4.48
N ALA A 25 4.03 -2.73 5.80
CA ALA A 25 3.18 -3.63 6.57
C ALA A 25 1.74 -3.10 6.60
N VAL A 26 0.77 -3.93 6.97
CA VAL A 26 -0.65 -3.55 6.98
C VAL A 26 -0.91 -2.32 7.84
N ASN A 27 -0.21 -2.18 8.98
CA ASN A 27 -0.29 -1.00 9.84
C ASN A 27 0.49 0.22 9.33
N GLN A 28 1.18 0.10 8.21
CA GLN A 28 1.85 1.20 7.51
C GLN A 28 1.15 1.57 6.20
N GLN A 29 -0.01 0.98 5.92
CA GLN A 29 -0.80 1.26 4.72
C GLN A 29 -2.30 1.19 5.00
N ALA A 30 -2.81 0.01 5.36
CA ALA A 30 -4.24 -0.23 5.38
C ALA A 30 -4.94 0.34 6.63
N THR A 31 -4.37 0.17 7.84
CA THR A 31 -5.01 0.71 9.05
C THR A 31 -4.96 2.24 9.13
N PRO A 32 -3.88 2.95 8.72
CA PRO A 32 -3.92 4.41 8.64
C PRO A 32 -4.94 4.95 7.64
N ALA A 33 -5.17 4.22 6.54
CA ALA A 33 -6.21 4.58 5.58
C ALA A 33 -7.61 4.45 6.17
N VAL A 34 -7.88 3.40 6.93
CA VAL A 34 -9.15 3.24 7.65
C VAL A 34 -9.34 4.35 8.68
N ASP A 35 -8.31 4.67 9.47
CA ASP A 35 -8.39 5.78 10.44
C ASP A 35 -8.71 7.11 9.74
N TYR A 36 -8.05 7.39 8.62
CA TYR A 36 -8.32 8.58 7.84
C TYR A 36 -9.78 8.62 7.35
N MET A 37 -10.31 7.50 6.83
CA MET A 37 -11.69 7.44 6.34
C MET A 37 -12.71 7.58 7.47
N LEU A 38 -12.42 7.05 8.66
CA LEU A 38 -13.24 7.25 9.85
C LEU A 38 -13.25 8.73 10.30
N ASP A 39 -12.07 9.39 10.27
CA ASP A 39 -11.94 10.83 10.57
C ASP A 39 -12.73 11.69 9.55
N GLU A 40 -12.79 11.27 8.27
CA GLU A 40 -13.62 11.89 7.22
C GLU A 40 -15.12 11.52 7.31
N GLY A 41 -15.54 10.85 8.39
CA GLY A 41 -16.94 10.54 8.68
C GLY A 41 -17.52 9.34 7.93
N LYS A 42 -16.69 8.52 7.28
CA LYS A 42 -17.17 7.28 6.66
C LYS A 42 -17.49 6.24 7.74
N LYS A 43 -18.58 5.52 7.52
CA LYS A 43 -19.11 4.53 8.47
C LYS A 43 -19.21 3.14 7.87
N LYS A 44 -19.13 3.04 6.54
CA LYS A 44 -19.28 1.80 5.79
C LYS A 44 -18.06 1.56 4.92
N PHE A 45 -17.53 0.35 4.95
CA PHE A 45 -16.28 -0.04 4.32
C PHE A 45 -16.50 -1.25 3.42
N TYR A 46 -16.41 -1.09 2.11
CA TYR A 46 -16.50 -2.21 1.18
C TYR A 46 -15.10 -2.72 0.86
N LEU A 47 -14.80 -3.97 1.25
CA LEU A 47 -13.49 -4.59 1.03
C LEU A 47 -13.49 -5.34 -0.29
N ILE A 48 -12.54 -5.02 -1.19
CA ILE A 48 -12.34 -5.72 -2.45
C ILE A 48 -10.86 -5.95 -2.71
N GLY A 49 -10.50 -7.09 -3.32
CA GLY A 49 -9.10 -7.42 -3.61
C GLY A 49 -8.92 -8.46 -4.70
N SER A 50 -7.69 -8.61 -5.15
CA SER A 50 -7.28 -9.73 -5.98
C SER A 50 -7.22 -11.02 -5.16
N ASP A 51 -7.49 -12.16 -5.80
CA ASP A 51 -7.58 -13.46 -5.10
C ASP A 51 -6.19 -14.08 -4.90
N TYR A 52 -5.46 -13.59 -3.90
CA TYR A 52 -4.21 -14.18 -3.42
C TYR A 52 -3.89 -13.71 -1.99
N VAL A 53 -2.76 -14.17 -1.43
CA VAL A 53 -2.43 -14.07 0.00
C VAL A 53 -2.46 -12.63 0.54
N TYR A 54 -1.90 -11.63 -0.18
CA TYR A 54 -1.83 -10.25 0.31
C TYR A 54 -3.22 -9.64 0.59
N PRO A 55 -4.17 -9.59 -0.39
CA PRO A 55 -5.51 -9.06 -0.12
C PRO A 55 -6.28 -9.86 0.92
N GLN A 56 -6.17 -11.19 0.90
CA GLN A 56 -6.89 -12.06 1.85
C GLN A 56 -6.43 -11.81 3.28
N THR A 57 -5.11 -11.73 3.51
CA THR A 57 -4.54 -11.43 4.83
C THR A 57 -4.86 -10.00 5.28
N THR A 58 -4.65 -9.02 4.39
CA THR A 58 -4.91 -7.60 4.69
C THR A 58 -6.38 -7.36 5.05
N ASN A 59 -7.32 -7.92 4.29
CA ASN A 59 -8.75 -7.73 4.53
C ASN A 59 -9.22 -8.41 5.82
N LEU A 60 -8.62 -9.54 6.22
CA LEU A 60 -8.92 -10.16 7.54
C LEU A 60 -8.42 -9.28 8.69
N ILE A 61 -7.21 -8.72 8.59
CA ILE A 61 -6.69 -7.77 9.58
C ILE A 61 -7.58 -6.53 9.63
N LEU A 62 -8.01 -6.01 8.47
CA LEU A 62 -8.89 -4.85 8.40
C LEU A 62 -10.28 -5.12 8.99
N LEU A 63 -10.83 -6.33 8.82
CA LEU A 63 -12.07 -6.72 9.48
C LEU A 63 -11.93 -6.60 11.01
N GLU A 64 -10.90 -7.20 11.59
CA GLU A 64 -10.63 -7.12 13.03
C GLU A 64 -10.43 -5.66 13.46
N TYR A 65 -9.67 -4.89 12.67
CA TYR A 65 -9.40 -3.48 12.94
C TYR A 65 -10.67 -2.63 12.94
N LEU A 66 -11.51 -2.76 11.92
CA LEU A 66 -12.80 -2.05 11.82
C LEU A 66 -13.72 -2.39 13.00
N LEU A 67 -13.82 -3.66 13.38
CA LEU A 67 -14.60 -4.09 14.54
C LEU A 67 -14.05 -3.48 15.85
N SER A 68 -12.73 -3.40 16.02
CA SER A 68 -12.10 -2.74 17.17
C SER A 68 -12.42 -1.24 17.25
N LYS A 69 -12.62 -0.60 16.08
CA LYS A 69 -13.07 0.81 15.94
C LYS A 69 -14.59 0.96 16.10
N LYS A 70 -15.31 -0.09 16.49
CA LYS A 70 -16.76 -0.09 16.68
C LYS A 70 -17.57 0.08 15.38
N VAL A 71 -16.99 -0.21 14.23
CA VAL A 71 -17.73 -0.32 12.97
C VAL A 71 -18.57 -1.61 13.02
N PRO A 72 -19.91 -1.54 12.92
CA PRO A 72 -20.75 -2.73 12.95
C PRO A 72 -20.46 -3.66 11.77
N LEU A 73 -20.63 -4.97 11.97
CA LEU A 73 -20.32 -5.96 10.92
C LEU A 73 -21.14 -5.74 9.64
N GLU A 74 -22.40 -5.30 9.77
CA GLU A 74 -23.28 -4.96 8.64
C GLU A 74 -22.79 -3.76 7.82
N ASN A 75 -21.88 -2.96 8.37
CA ASN A 75 -21.23 -1.83 7.70
C ASN A 75 -19.92 -2.22 7.04
N ILE A 76 -19.56 -3.51 7.02
CA ILE A 76 -18.38 -4.04 6.33
C ILE A 76 -18.85 -4.92 5.17
N GLY A 77 -18.71 -4.39 3.94
CA GLY A 77 -19.17 -5.02 2.70
C GLY A 77 -18.10 -5.89 2.04
N GLY A 78 -18.50 -6.57 0.95
CA GLY A 78 -17.65 -7.50 0.19
C GLY A 78 -17.89 -8.98 0.54
N GLY A 79 -18.61 -9.25 1.65
CA GLY A 79 -18.95 -10.61 2.06
C GLY A 79 -17.93 -11.25 3.01
N PHE A 80 -18.35 -12.37 3.60
CA PHE A 80 -17.55 -13.14 4.56
C PHE A 80 -17.69 -14.63 4.31
N THR A 81 -16.58 -15.36 4.44
CA THR A 81 -16.57 -16.82 4.53
C THR A 81 -16.34 -17.25 5.97
N LYS A 82 -17.14 -18.19 6.45
CA LYS A 82 -17.02 -18.75 7.81
C LYS A 82 -16.61 -20.21 7.75
N ASP A 83 -15.82 -20.62 8.74
CA ASP A 83 -15.54 -22.04 8.96
C ASP A 83 -16.72 -22.77 9.67
N ALA A 84 -16.55 -24.07 9.92
CA ALA A 84 -17.57 -24.90 10.57
C ALA A 84 -17.91 -24.44 12.00
N SER A 85 -17.03 -23.67 12.65
CA SER A 85 -17.26 -23.11 13.99
C SER A 85 -18.02 -21.77 13.96
N GLY A 86 -18.25 -21.20 12.77
CA GLY A 86 -18.85 -19.90 12.57
C GLY A 86 -17.84 -18.74 12.60
N LYS A 87 -16.54 -19.02 12.76
CA LYS A 87 -15.48 -18.02 12.73
C LYS A 87 -15.28 -17.51 11.30
N ILE A 88 -15.19 -16.18 11.13
CA ILE A 88 -14.86 -15.59 9.84
C ILE A 88 -13.40 -15.89 9.49
N ILE A 89 -13.18 -16.52 8.34
CA ILE A 89 -11.87 -16.92 7.82
C ILE A 89 -11.49 -16.18 6.53
N SER A 90 -12.44 -15.45 5.93
CA SER A 90 -12.19 -14.56 4.79
C SER A 90 -13.16 -13.39 4.86
N ALA A 91 -12.69 -12.20 4.49
CA ALA A 91 -13.47 -10.96 4.46
C ALA A 91 -13.17 -10.18 3.19
N GLY A 92 -14.23 -9.77 2.48
CA GLY A 92 -14.15 -8.99 1.25
C GLY A 92 -14.50 -9.78 0.00
N LYS A 93 -14.63 -9.07 -1.10
CA LYS A 93 -14.87 -9.61 -2.44
C LYS A 93 -13.54 -9.83 -3.15
N TYR A 94 -13.31 -11.02 -3.69
CA TYR A 94 -12.07 -11.34 -4.39
C TYR A 94 -12.32 -11.66 -5.86
N THR A 95 -11.42 -11.20 -6.72
CA THR A 95 -11.41 -11.48 -8.15
C THR A 95 -10.04 -12.03 -8.58
N PRO A 96 -9.99 -12.99 -9.53
CA PRO A 96 -8.70 -13.47 -10.03
C PRO A 96 -7.93 -12.38 -10.76
N PHE A 97 -6.63 -12.55 -10.90
CA PHE A 97 -5.82 -11.68 -11.76
C PHE A 97 -6.36 -11.71 -13.20
N GLY A 98 -6.38 -10.54 -13.85
CA GLY A 98 -6.92 -10.39 -15.20
C GLY A 98 -8.45 -10.37 -15.29
N HIS A 99 -9.15 -10.28 -14.16
CA HIS A 99 -10.60 -10.09 -14.14
C HIS A 99 -11.00 -8.77 -14.80
N THR A 100 -12.01 -8.81 -15.69
CA THR A 100 -12.40 -7.64 -16.50
C THR A 100 -13.87 -7.23 -16.35
N ASP A 101 -14.73 -8.07 -15.75
CA ASP A 101 -16.15 -7.80 -15.60
C ASP A 101 -16.52 -7.47 -14.15
N TYR A 102 -16.56 -6.18 -13.85
CA TYR A 102 -16.91 -5.68 -12.50
C TYR A 102 -18.37 -5.23 -12.37
N GLN A 103 -19.22 -5.37 -13.39
CA GLN A 103 -20.58 -4.81 -13.40
C GLN A 103 -21.41 -5.24 -12.18
N GLN A 104 -21.41 -6.54 -11.84
CA GLN A 104 -22.16 -7.05 -10.71
C GLN A 104 -21.58 -6.51 -9.38
N ILE A 105 -20.26 -6.51 -9.24
CA ILE A 105 -19.58 -6.03 -8.04
C ILE A 105 -19.84 -4.54 -7.84
N ILE A 106 -19.77 -3.75 -8.90
CA ILE A 106 -20.06 -2.30 -8.86
C ILE A 106 -21.54 -2.06 -8.52
N ALA A 107 -22.48 -2.87 -9.00
CA ALA A 107 -23.88 -2.77 -8.60
C ALA A 107 -24.08 -3.05 -7.10
N GLU A 108 -23.39 -4.06 -6.55
CA GLU A 108 -23.37 -4.34 -5.11
C GLU A 108 -22.80 -3.14 -4.32
N ILE A 109 -21.67 -2.57 -4.77
CA ILE A 109 -21.04 -1.39 -4.16
C ILE A 109 -21.98 -0.19 -4.19
N LYS A 110 -22.63 0.06 -5.32
CA LYS A 110 -23.58 1.18 -5.47
C LYS A 110 -24.76 1.07 -4.48
N GLN A 111 -25.30 -0.14 -4.33
CA GLN A 111 -26.34 -0.39 -3.33
C GLN A 111 -25.83 -0.21 -1.91
N PHE A 112 -24.63 -0.73 -1.59
CA PHE A 112 -24.00 -0.59 -0.29
C PHE A 112 -23.72 0.88 0.07
N ALA A 113 -23.33 1.69 -0.92
CA ALA A 113 -22.99 3.10 -0.77
C ALA A 113 -24.19 4.06 -0.82
N ALA A 114 -25.41 3.56 -0.97
CA ALA A 114 -26.60 4.40 -1.17
C ALA A 114 -26.90 5.38 -0.02
N SER A 115 -26.39 5.14 1.19
CA SER A 115 -26.48 6.05 2.34
C SER A 115 -25.50 7.24 2.30
N GLY A 116 -24.50 7.22 1.40
CA GLY A 116 -23.54 8.33 1.22
C GLY A 116 -22.34 8.34 2.18
N ASP A 117 -22.27 7.44 3.16
CA ASP A 117 -21.22 7.36 4.19
C ASP A 117 -20.27 6.15 3.99
N ALA A 118 -20.25 5.60 2.77
CA ALA A 118 -19.41 4.47 2.39
C ALA A 118 -18.08 4.88 1.75
N CYS A 119 -17.09 4.00 1.84
CA CYS A 119 -15.87 4.03 1.05
C CYS A 119 -15.49 2.62 0.61
N ILE A 120 -14.61 2.52 -0.37
CA ILE A 120 -14.06 1.25 -0.87
C ILE A 120 -12.61 1.15 -0.43
N ILE A 121 -12.27 0.04 0.20
CA ILE A 121 -10.89 -0.36 0.50
C ILE A 121 -10.45 -1.32 -0.61
N ASN A 122 -9.54 -0.83 -1.44
CA ASN A 122 -9.13 -1.48 -2.68
C ASN A 122 -7.75 -2.12 -2.54
N THR A 123 -7.72 -3.44 -2.46
CA THR A 123 -6.52 -4.29 -2.52
C THR A 123 -6.41 -5.05 -3.85
N LEU A 124 -7.07 -4.57 -4.93
CA LEU A 124 -6.85 -5.06 -6.29
C LEU A 124 -5.46 -4.70 -6.77
N ASN A 125 -4.81 -5.61 -7.50
CA ASN A 125 -3.45 -5.43 -7.97
C ASN A 125 -3.37 -5.40 -9.51
N GLY A 126 -2.40 -4.61 -10.00
CA GLY A 126 -2.04 -4.54 -11.42
C GLY A 126 -3.21 -4.09 -12.31
N ASP A 127 -3.27 -4.70 -13.50
CA ASP A 127 -4.19 -4.32 -14.57
C ASP A 127 -5.68 -4.53 -14.24
N THR A 128 -6.01 -5.28 -13.19
CA THR A 128 -7.40 -5.44 -12.71
C THR A 128 -8.02 -4.15 -12.21
N ASN A 129 -7.21 -3.14 -11.86
CA ASN A 129 -7.70 -1.81 -11.50
C ASN A 129 -8.32 -1.06 -12.70
N VAL A 130 -7.86 -1.32 -13.94
CA VAL A 130 -8.36 -0.63 -15.14
C VAL A 130 -9.86 -0.88 -15.36
N PRO A 131 -10.33 -2.12 -15.52
CA PRO A 131 -11.76 -2.39 -15.65
C PRO A 131 -12.56 -2.03 -14.40
N PHE A 132 -12.01 -2.18 -13.20
CA PHE A 132 -12.67 -1.77 -11.97
C PHE A 132 -13.02 -0.28 -11.98
N PHE A 133 -12.06 0.62 -12.20
CA PHE A 133 -12.31 2.06 -12.20
C PHE A 133 -13.17 2.50 -13.39
N LYS A 134 -13.08 1.82 -14.53
CA LYS A 134 -13.96 2.06 -15.68
C LYS A 134 -15.42 1.80 -15.33
N GLU A 135 -15.73 0.64 -14.76
CA GLU A 135 -17.10 0.29 -14.36
C GLU A 135 -17.59 1.13 -13.18
N TYR A 136 -16.71 1.46 -12.22
CA TYR A 136 -17.00 2.39 -11.12
C TYR A 136 -17.47 3.75 -11.65
N ALA A 137 -16.74 4.34 -12.60
CA ALA A 137 -17.10 5.62 -13.20
C ALA A 137 -18.37 5.51 -14.06
N ALA A 138 -18.53 4.43 -14.84
CA ALA A 138 -19.72 4.19 -15.67
C ALA A 138 -20.99 4.05 -14.83
N ALA A 139 -20.89 3.54 -13.61
CA ALA A 139 -22.01 3.47 -12.66
C ALA A 139 -22.35 4.82 -12.00
N GLY A 140 -21.60 5.89 -12.30
CA GLY A 140 -21.79 7.22 -11.74
C GLY A 140 -21.29 7.37 -10.29
N LEU A 141 -20.42 6.44 -9.83
CA LEU A 141 -19.72 6.60 -8.55
C LEU A 141 -18.55 7.57 -8.73
N THR A 142 -18.29 8.36 -7.70
CA THR A 142 -17.21 9.37 -7.68
C THR A 142 -16.46 9.35 -6.35
N ALA A 143 -15.29 9.99 -6.31
CA ALA A 143 -14.54 10.15 -5.07
C ALA A 143 -15.34 10.90 -3.98
N GLU A 144 -16.28 11.75 -4.36
CA GLU A 144 -17.16 12.48 -3.42
C GLU A 144 -18.22 11.56 -2.83
N THR A 145 -18.86 10.72 -3.66
CA THR A 145 -19.98 9.87 -3.25
C THR A 145 -19.56 8.59 -2.56
N CYS A 146 -18.49 7.94 -3.06
CA CYS A 146 -17.96 6.69 -2.52
C CYS A 146 -16.46 6.58 -2.82
N PRO A 147 -15.59 7.30 -2.09
CA PRO A 147 -14.15 7.30 -2.36
C PRO A 147 -13.55 5.91 -2.30
N VAL A 148 -12.56 5.68 -3.17
CA VAL A 148 -11.73 4.48 -3.20
C VAL A 148 -10.38 4.81 -2.58
N VAL A 149 -9.95 4.05 -1.58
CA VAL A 149 -8.59 4.08 -1.06
C VAL A 149 -7.84 2.86 -1.60
N SER A 150 -6.85 3.11 -2.44
CA SER A 150 -6.08 2.05 -3.11
C SER A 150 -4.71 1.84 -2.47
N PHE A 151 -4.30 0.56 -2.41
CA PHE A 151 -3.00 0.14 -1.87
C PHE A 151 -2.04 -0.39 -2.95
N SER A 152 -2.49 -0.41 -4.21
CA SER A 152 -1.69 -0.84 -5.36
C SER A 152 -1.86 0.08 -6.57
N VAL A 153 -2.35 1.30 -6.36
CA VAL A 153 -2.39 2.36 -7.36
C VAL A 153 -1.56 3.53 -6.83
N SER A 154 -0.46 3.80 -7.51
CA SER A 154 0.46 4.90 -7.24
C SER A 154 0.65 5.73 -8.52
N GLU A 155 1.65 6.59 -8.56
CA GLU A 155 1.91 7.45 -9.72
C GLU A 155 2.17 6.65 -11.01
N ASP A 156 2.79 5.47 -10.92
CA ASP A 156 3.12 4.68 -12.11
C ASP A 156 1.90 3.95 -12.68
N GLU A 157 1.06 3.37 -11.84
CA GLU A 157 -0.20 2.72 -12.24
C GLU A 157 -1.18 3.76 -12.80
N PHE A 158 -1.18 4.99 -12.25
CA PHE A 158 -2.01 6.09 -12.74
C PHE A 158 -1.80 6.38 -14.24
N ARG A 159 -0.59 6.15 -14.76
CA ARG A 159 -0.27 6.34 -16.19
C ARG A 159 -1.05 5.40 -17.12
N GLY A 160 -1.45 4.23 -16.61
CA GLY A 160 -2.24 3.24 -17.34
C GLY A 160 -3.75 3.43 -17.21
N LEU A 161 -4.21 4.40 -16.41
CA LEU A 161 -5.60 4.63 -16.09
C LEU A 161 -6.07 6.00 -16.62
N PRO A 162 -7.35 6.13 -17.05
CA PRO A 162 -7.90 7.43 -17.43
C PRO A 162 -7.94 8.38 -16.21
N ALA A 163 -7.20 9.47 -16.28
CA ALA A 163 -7.08 10.44 -15.19
C ALA A 163 -8.44 10.89 -14.63
N SER A 164 -9.43 11.11 -15.52
CA SER A 164 -10.79 11.53 -15.15
C SER A 164 -11.53 10.54 -14.25
N GLN A 165 -11.12 9.27 -14.22
CA GLN A 165 -11.73 8.22 -13.37
C GLN A 165 -11.08 8.13 -11.98
N LEU A 166 -9.89 8.72 -11.83
CA LEU A 166 -9.09 8.61 -10.61
C LEU A 166 -8.98 9.90 -9.81
N VAL A 167 -9.26 11.06 -10.39
CA VAL A 167 -9.16 12.35 -9.69
C VAL A 167 -10.00 12.33 -8.42
N GLY A 168 -9.38 12.71 -7.29
CA GLY A 168 -10.01 12.70 -5.97
C GLY A 168 -9.97 11.36 -5.25
N GLN A 169 -9.59 10.26 -5.92
CA GLN A 169 -9.39 8.97 -5.25
C GLN A 169 -8.15 8.99 -4.37
N LEU A 170 -8.08 8.10 -3.39
CA LEU A 170 -7.05 8.10 -2.38
C LEU A 170 -6.05 6.96 -2.55
N GLY A 171 -4.81 7.22 -2.17
CA GLY A 171 -3.77 6.23 -1.97
C GLY A 171 -3.17 6.36 -0.57
N CYS A 172 -2.73 5.25 -0.01
CA CYS A 172 -1.98 5.23 1.25
C CYS A 172 -0.64 4.53 1.02
N TRP A 173 0.46 5.29 1.14
CA TRP A 173 1.80 4.83 0.83
C TRP A 173 2.84 5.44 1.78
N THR A 174 4.04 4.90 1.78
CA THR A 174 5.18 5.47 2.53
C THR A 174 6.01 6.45 1.70
N TYR A 175 5.63 6.65 0.44
CA TYR A 175 6.22 7.64 -0.45
C TYR A 175 5.22 8.09 -1.50
N PHE A 176 5.27 9.39 -1.82
CA PHE A 176 4.71 9.99 -3.04
C PHE A 176 5.76 10.86 -3.71
N GLN A 177 5.80 10.88 -5.05
CA GLN A 177 6.72 11.74 -5.81
C GLN A 177 6.58 13.23 -5.45
N SER A 178 5.42 13.63 -4.99
CA SER A 178 5.09 15.00 -4.60
C SER A 178 5.67 15.44 -3.23
N ILE A 179 6.31 14.55 -2.47
CA ILE A 179 6.98 14.88 -1.21
C ILE A 179 8.05 15.95 -1.46
N LYS A 180 7.98 17.04 -0.68
CA LYS A 180 8.92 18.16 -0.78
C LYS A 180 10.01 18.02 0.26
N SER A 181 11.11 17.36 -0.12
CA SER A 181 12.33 17.25 0.66
C SER A 181 13.56 17.35 -0.26
N PRO A 182 14.73 17.75 0.26
CA PRO A 182 15.98 17.72 -0.51
C PRO A 182 16.34 16.32 -1.00
N GLU A 183 16.10 15.30 -0.17
CA GLU A 183 16.37 13.89 -0.46
C GLU A 183 15.52 13.41 -1.65
N ASN A 184 14.21 13.70 -1.63
CA ASN A 184 13.32 13.38 -2.73
C ASN A 184 13.67 14.15 -4.01
N ALA A 185 13.95 15.43 -3.92
CA ALA A 185 14.35 16.23 -5.08
C ALA A 185 15.61 15.65 -5.74
N LYS A 186 16.61 15.25 -4.92
CA LYS A 186 17.82 14.59 -5.38
C LYS A 186 17.52 13.24 -6.03
N PHE A 187 16.71 12.40 -5.38
CA PHE A 187 16.33 11.09 -5.89
C PHE A 187 15.66 11.18 -7.27
N ILE A 188 14.66 12.05 -7.42
CA ILE A 188 13.96 12.26 -8.69
C ILE A 188 14.93 12.74 -9.78
N LYS A 189 15.81 13.69 -9.45
CA LYS A 189 16.82 14.20 -10.38
C LYS A 189 17.77 13.09 -10.84
N ASP A 190 18.29 12.31 -9.91
CA ASP A 190 19.26 11.25 -10.20
C ASP A 190 18.60 10.11 -11.00
N PHE A 191 17.37 9.73 -10.64
CA PHE A 191 16.58 8.74 -11.38
C PHE A 191 16.34 9.18 -12.83
N LYS A 192 15.92 10.42 -13.06
CA LYS A 192 15.71 10.96 -14.42
C LYS A 192 17.00 11.02 -15.22
N ALA A 193 18.11 11.40 -14.58
CA ALA A 193 19.43 11.44 -15.22
C ALA A 193 19.93 10.04 -15.60
N TRP A 194 19.72 9.06 -14.73
CA TRP A 194 20.03 7.66 -15.02
C TRP A 194 19.15 7.12 -16.15
N LEU A 195 17.84 7.36 -16.08
CA LEU A 195 16.87 6.91 -17.09
C LEU A 195 17.23 7.44 -18.49
N GLY A 196 17.63 8.72 -18.60
CA GLY A 196 18.04 9.32 -19.86
C GLY A 196 19.27 8.67 -20.51
N LYS A 197 20.17 8.12 -19.69
CA LYS A 197 21.41 7.47 -20.12
C LYS A 197 21.29 5.94 -20.20
N SER A 198 20.22 5.35 -19.63
CA SER A 198 20.07 3.90 -19.54
C SER A 198 19.93 3.28 -20.93
N ASP A 199 20.63 2.18 -21.14
CA ASP A 199 20.56 1.27 -22.28
C ASP A 199 19.84 -0.05 -21.95
N VAL A 200 19.23 -0.13 -20.77
CA VAL A 200 18.49 -1.32 -20.34
C VAL A 200 17.37 -1.60 -21.33
N ALA A 201 17.39 -2.79 -21.92
CA ALA A 201 16.38 -3.23 -22.88
C ALA A 201 14.97 -3.25 -22.26
N GLY A 202 13.99 -2.76 -23.01
CA GLY A 202 12.59 -2.74 -22.61
C GLY A 202 12.22 -1.65 -21.60
N ILE A 203 13.17 -0.79 -21.19
CA ILE A 203 12.84 0.32 -20.30
C ILE A 203 12.04 1.40 -21.02
N VAL A 204 10.87 1.73 -20.51
CA VAL A 204 10.07 2.85 -21.00
C VAL A 204 10.61 4.14 -20.37
N LYS A 205 11.12 5.06 -21.19
CA LYS A 205 11.73 6.31 -20.70
C LYS A 205 10.74 7.45 -20.58
N ASP A 206 9.81 7.55 -21.53
CA ASP A 206 8.87 8.65 -21.61
C ASP A 206 7.80 8.58 -20.51
N GLY A 207 7.61 9.72 -19.84
CA GLY A 207 6.61 9.87 -18.80
C GLY A 207 6.85 9.05 -17.54
N ARG A 208 8.05 8.42 -17.36
CA ARG A 208 8.35 7.68 -16.14
C ARG A 208 8.32 8.56 -14.90
N VAL A 209 7.69 8.07 -13.88
CA VAL A 209 7.55 8.69 -12.55
C VAL A 209 8.22 7.82 -11.50
N THR A 210 8.43 8.37 -10.32
CA THR A 210 8.87 7.61 -9.13
C THR A 210 7.65 7.26 -8.29
N CYS A 211 7.68 6.11 -7.63
CA CYS A 211 6.58 5.58 -6.81
C CYS A 211 7.13 4.84 -5.58
N SER A 212 6.25 4.51 -4.63
CA SER A 212 6.65 3.89 -3.36
C SER A 212 7.48 2.62 -3.53
N PRO A 213 7.12 1.60 -4.35
CA PRO A 213 7.93 0.39 -4.52
C PRO A 213 9.36 0.65 -5.02
N MET A 214 9.54 1.67 -5.87
CA MET A 214 10.88 2.07 -6.34
C MET A 214 11.73 2.64 -5.20
N VAL A 215 11.14 3.51 -4.37
CA VAL A 215 11.84 4.10 -3.22
C VAL A 215 12.17 3.05 -2.17
N LEU A 216 11.27 2.11 -1.91
CA LEU A 216 11.51 1.02 -0.96
C LEU A 216 12.64 0.09 -1.40
N SER A 217 12.78 -0.12 -2.72
CA SER A 217 13.93 -0.84 -3.30
C SER A 217 15.23 -0.04 -3.12
N TYR A 218 15.18 1.26 -3.37
CA TYR A 218 16.32 2.19 -3.18
C TYR A 218 16.75 2.23 -1.71
N ASP A 219 15.82 2.40 -0.79
CA ASP A 219 16.08 2.41 0.66
C ASP A 219 16.73 1.11 1.12
N GLY A 220 16.26 -0.04 0.61
CA GLY A 220 16.82 -1.35 0.92
C GLY A 220 18.32 -1.45 0.58
N VAL A 221 18.72 -0.93 -0.58
CA VAL A 221 20.13 -0.92 -1.01
C VAL A 221 20.99 -0.05 -0.08
N TYR A 222 20.48 1.13 0.32
CA TYR A 222 21.24 2.03 1.22
C TYR A 222 21.27 1.53 2.66
N LEU A 223 20.22 0.90 3.14
CA LEU A 223 20.21 0.24 4.45
C LEU A 223 21.23 -0.90 4.49
N TRP A 224 21.28 -1.73 3.43
CA TRP A 224 22.29 -2.78 3.30
C TRP A 224 23.69 -2.20 3.28
N LYS A 225 23.96 -1.16 2.47
CA LYS A 225 25.25 -0.48 2.41
C LYS A 225 25.71 -0.01 3.80
N LYS A 226 24.84 0.72 4.52
CA LYS A 226 25.13 1.18 5.87
C LYS A 226 25.39 0.05 6.87
N ALA A 227 24.63 -1.07 6.73
CA ALA A 227 24.84 -2.24 7.57
C ALA A 227 26.18 -2.93 7.31
N VAL A 228 26.60 -3.04 6.04
CA VAL A 228 27.93 -3.54 5.65
C VAL A 228 29.06 -2.65 6.21
N GLU A 229 28.92 -1.34 6.08
CA GLU A 229 29.87 -0.36 6.64
C GLU A 229 29.98 -0.51 8.16
N LYS A 230 28.84 -0.62 8.87
CA LYS A 230 28.82 -0.81 10.33
C LYS A 230 29.39 -2.18 10.75
N ALA A 231 29.12 -3.23 9.99
CA ALA A 231 29.64 -4.58 10.26
C ALA A 231 31.13 -4.73 9.91
N GLY A 232 31.67 -3.84 9.05
CA GLY A 232 33.00 -3.99 8.47
C GLY A 232 33.18 -5.28 7.66
N SER A 233 32.08 -5.85 7.11
CA SER A 233 32.06 -7.18 6.51
C SER A 233 30.87 -7.34 5.59
N PHE A 234 31.03 -8.21 4.55
CA PHE A 234 29.93 -8.69 3.71
C PHE A 234 29.34 -10.01 4.23
N ASP A 235 29.83 -10.55 5.35
CA ASP A 235 29.26 -11.74 5.95
C ASP A 235 27.78 -11.52 6.33
N VAL A 236 26.92 -12.43 5.89
CA VAL A 236 25.47 -12.29 6.02
C VAL A 236 25.02 -12.17 7.48
N ASP A 237 25.65 -12.94 8.38
CA ASP A 237 25.25 -12.91 9.79
C ASP A 237 25.67 -11.62 10.48
N LYS A 238 26.86 -11.09 10.13
CA LYS A 238 27.34 -9.81 10.66
C LYS A 238 26.50 -8.62 10.14
N VAL A 239 26.18 -8.63 8.83
CA VAL A 239 25.31 -7.60 8.23
C VAL A 239 23.91 -7.66 8.83
N ASN A 240 23.38 -8.87 9.03
CA ASN A 240 22.09 -9.09 9.65
C ASN A 240 22.03 -8.56 11.10
N ALA A 241 23.07 -8.85 11.90
CA ALA A 241 23.19 -8.31 13.26
C ALA A 241 23.27 -6.77 13.28
N ALA A 242 23.98 -6.18 12.31
CA ALA A 242 24.04 -4.74 12.15
C ALA A 242 22.67 -4.14 11.83
N LEU A 243 21.89 -4.75 10.92
CA LEU A 243 20.53 -4.32 10.60
C LEU A 243 19.60 -4.37 11.85
N GLU A 244 19.65 -5.45 12.61
CA GLU A 244 18.87 -5.61 13.84
C GLU A 244 19.19 -4.57 14.93
N SER A 245 20.38 -3.98 14.89
CA SER A 245 20.78 -2.95 15.84
C SER A 245 20.19 -1.56 15.58
N GLY A 246 19.36 -1.41 14.55
CA GLY A 246 18.77 -0.15 14.14
C GLY A 246 19.69 0.66 13.22
N ILE A 247 19.58 0.45 11.91
CA ILE A 247 20.22 1.27 10.87
C ILE A 247 19.20 2.27 10.35
N SER A 248 19.60 3.55 10.32
CA SER A 248 18.76 4.63 9.78
C SER A 248 19.31 5.15 8.45
N PHE A 249 18.40 5.51 7.56
CA PHE A 249 18.70 6.16 6.27
C PHE A 249 17.67 7.25 6.00
N ASP A 250 18.15 8.45 5.63
CA ASP A 250 17.29 9.55 5.21
C ASP A 250 16.99 9.36 3.72
N GLY A 251 15.88 8.70 3.44
CA GLY A 251 15.41 8.35 2.11
C GLY A 251 14.45 9.38 1.53
N PRO A 252 14.05 9.20 0.25
CA PRO A 252 13.11 10.09 -0.44
C PRO A 252 11.73 10.22 0.25
N GLY A 253 11.28 9.17 0.92
CA GLY A 253 10.03 9.13 1.70
C GLY A 253 10.15 9.64 3.14
N GLY A 254 11.33 10.09 3.55
CA GLY A 254 11.69 10.44 4.92
C GLY A 254 12.65 9.42 5.53
N THR A 255 12.99 9.60 6.81
CA THR A 255 13.90 8.69 7.51
C THR A 255 13.26 7.31 7.69
N VAL A 256 13.97 6.29 7.25
CA VAL A 256 13.63 4.88 7.51
C VAL A 256 14.62 4.26 8.48
N THR A 257 14.14 3.40 9.39
CA THR A 257 14.98 2.75 10.39
C THR A 257 14.64 1.28 10.52
N THR A 258 15.64 0.40 10.43
CA THR A 258 15.45 -1.04 10.58
C THR A 258 15.09 -1.41 12.02
N GLN A 259 14.22 -2.42 12.18
CA GLN A 259 13.76 -2.92 13.49
C GLN A 259 14.15 -4.38 13.69
N LYS A 260 14.18 -4.84 14.94
CA LYS A 260 14.45 -6.26 15.27
C LYS A 260 13.40 -7.21 14.69
N ASN A 261 12.18 -6.74 14.51
CA ASN A 261 11.08 -7.49 13.89
C ASN A 261 11.15 -7.53 12.36
N ARG A 262 12.29 -7.16 11.77
CA ARG A 262 12.58 -7.22 10.33
C ARG A 262 11.82 -6.22 9.46
N HIS A 263 10.97 -5.39 10.04
CA HIS A 263 10.32 -4.29 9.36
C HIS A 263 11.08 -2.98 9.54
N LEU A 264 10.60 -1.92 8.91
CA LEU A 264 11.13 -0.57 9.06
C LEU A 264 10.19 0.29 9.88
N THR A 265 10.73 1.27 10.58
CA THR A 265 9.97 2.46 10.98
C THR A 265 10.00 3.44 9.81
N LYS A 266 8.83 3.96 9.40
CA LYS A 266 8.67 4.86 8.25
C LYS A 266 7.56 5.89 8.50
N ASN A 267 7.54 6.95 7.69
CA ASN A 267 6.36 7.79 7.58
C ASN A 267 5.33 7.14 6.65
N VAL A 268 4.05 7.41 6.91
CA VAL A 268 2.93 6.96 6.09
C VAL A 268 2.13 8.18 5.66
N TYR A 269 1.72 8.22 4.41
CA TYR A 269 1.03 9.35 3.81
C TYR A 269 -0.31 8.94 3.22
N ILE A 270 -1.33 9.76 3.42
CA ILE A 270 -2.57 9.71 2.65
C ILE A 270 -2.44 10.75 1.53
N GLY A 271 -2.60 10.32 0.30
CA GLY A 271 -2.55 11.16 -0.88
C GLY A 271 -3.84 11.10 -1.69
N GLU A 272 -4.27 12.25 -2.21
CA GLU A 272 -5.39 12.40 -3.13
C GLU A 272 -4.86 12.55 -4.56
N THR A 273 -5.41 11.80 -5.48
CA THR A 273 -5.01 11.82 -6.89
C THR A 273 -5.44 13.12 -7.57
N LYS A 274 -4.53 13.68 -8.37
CA LYS A 274 -4.73 14.89 -9.17
C LYS A 274 -4.80 14.57 -10.66
N ALA A 275 -5.34 15.49 -11.45
CA ALA A 275 -5.46 15.34 -12.90
C ALA A 275 -4.12 15.17 -13.63
N ASP A 276 -3.01 15.59 -13.02
CA ASP A 276 -1.65 15.46 -13.57
C ASP A 276 -0.98 14.12 -13.24
N GLY A 277 -1.71 13.18 -12.62
CA GLY A 277 -1.18 11.87 -12.22
C GLY A 277 -0.30 11.91 -10.94
N GLN A 278 -0.25 13.04 -10.27
CA GLN A 278 0.44 13.19 -9.00
C GLN A 278 -0.54 13.12 -7.82
N PHE A 279 0.00 12.99 -6.61
CA PHE A 279 -0.79 12.99 -5.41
C PHE A 279 -0.59 14.30 -4.62
N LYS A 280 -1.70 14.84 -4.10
CA LYS A 280 -1.70 15.86 -3.06
C LYS A 280 -1.69 15.16 -1.71
N ILE A 281 -0.66 15.37 -0.91
CA ILE A 281 -0.58 14.80 0.44
C ILE A 281 -1.62 15.50 1.31
N LEU A 282 -2.52 14.72 1.90
CA LEU A 282 -3.57 15.19 2.81
C LEU A 282 -3.18 15.00 4.27
N LYS A 283 -2.54 13.87 4.60
CA LYS A 283 -2.14 13.54 5.97
C LYS A 283 -0.81 12.80 5.99
N GLU A 284 -0.02 13.04 7.03
CA GLU A 284 1.22 12.33 7.33
C GLU A 284 1.15 11.72 8.72
N TYR A 285 1.49 10.45 8.83
CA TYR A 285 1.71 9.74 10.09
C TYR A 285 3.21 9.47 10.21
N LYS A 286 3.85 10.05 11.22
CA LYS A 286 5.31 9.99 11.38
C LYS A 286 5.75 8.78 12.20
N GLY A 287 6.85 8.17 11.77
CA GLY A 287 7.55 7.16 12.55
C GLY A 287 6.73 5.92 12.88
N VAL A 288 5.91 5.45 11.94
CA VAL A 288 5.10 4.23 12.12
C VAL A 288 6.01 3.01 12.07
N VAL A 289 6.03 2.23 13.15
CA VAL A 289 6.76 0.95 13.20
C VAL A 289 5.95 -0.11 12.46
N GLY A 290 6.59 -0.78 11.49
CA GLY A 290 5.95 -1.90 10.79
C GLY A 290 5.82 -3.14 11.69
N GLU A 291 4.66 -3.79 11.68
CA GLU A 291 4.37 -4.94 12.52
C GLU A 291 4.09 -6.18 11.68
N PRO A 292 4.82 -7.31 11.92
CA PRO A 292 4.64 -8.54 11.15
C PRO A 292 3.37 -9.31 11.48
N PHE A 293 2.91 -9.26 12.73
CA PHE A 293 1.79 -10.06 13.23
C PHE A 293 0.70 -9.16 13.80
N LEU A 294 -0.37 -8.98 13.05
CA LEU A 294 -1.48 -8.10 13.42
C LEU A 294 -2.80 -8.84 13.62
N LYS A 295 -2.92 -10.04 13.04
CA LYS A 295 -4.12 -10.87 13.15
C LYS A 295 -4.34 -11.31 14.60
N GLY A 296 -5.53 -11.07 15.13
CA GLY A 296 -5.88 -11.33 16.53
C GLY A 296 -5.37 -10.29 17.53
N THR A 297 -4.74 -9.19 17.08
CA THR A 297 -4.30 -8.09 17.95
C THR A 297 -5.39 -7.06 18.22
N TYR A 298 -6.29 -6.88 17.29
CA TYR A 298 -7.41 -5.94 17.41
C TYR A 298 -8.63 -6.66 17.99
N LYS A 299 -8.74 -6.70 19.32
CA LYS A 299 -9.86 -7.32 20.04
C LYS A 299 -10.84 -6.29 20.57
#